data_2189facebe428db41e80a5018e544877
#
_entry.id   2189facebe428db41e80a5018e544877
#
_cell.length_a   1.000
_cell.length_b   1.000
_cell.length_c   1.000
_cell.angle_alpha   90.00
_cell.angle_beta   90.00
_cell.angle_gamma   90.00
#
_symmetry.space_group_name_H-M   'P 1'
#
loop_
_entity.id
_entity.type
_entity.pdbx_description
1 polymer ?
#
loop_
_entity_poly.entity_id
_entity_poly.type
_entity_poly.pdbx_seq_one_letter_code
_entity_poly.pdbx_strand_id
1 'polypeptide(L)'
;MTNDIDETRHWQGHEVNCKVCPHLPLTKTGGCRLMHACVKDRYARRIDRFFNWNPALANAYIAHPHFEVRALSAKHANIFLLPMLLNDAEETVRWNAARRLPKRYLLRLRNDPRREVRILVATLLDGEELVPMLSDQDYYVRLVVARRITPSLLGRLMHDEEAEVRRMVARRVPYDWLVTLANDPNASVRFEIAQRLSPESLTAPRGGANWCVHYEVAARIAAAELAGLIR
;
A
#
# COMPACT_ATOMS: atom_id res chain seq x y z
N MET A 1 17.25 29.19 8.58
CA MET A 1 16.06 28.31 8.53
C MET A 1 15.62 28.08 9.95
N THR A 2 14.62 28.80 10.44
CA THR A 2 14.03 28.56 11.76
C THR A 2 13.38 27.18 11.71
N ASN A 3 13.79 26.32 12.62
CA ASN A 3 13.19 24.97 12.74
C ASN A 3 11.73 25.14 13.17
N ASP A 4 10.81 24.99 12.24
CA ASP A 4 9.34 25.03 12.45
C ASP A 4 8.85 24.08 13.57
N ILE A 5 9.72 23.18 14.01
CA ILE A 5 9.48 22.22 15.08
C ILE A 5 9.50 22.88 16.46
N ASP A 6 10.21 24.00 16.61
CA ASP A 6 10.39 24.68 17.91
C ASP A 6 9.31 25.74 18.18
N GLU A 7 8.36 25.92 17.25
CA GLU A 7 7.29 26.90 17.39
C GLU A 7 5.92 26.22 17.58
N THR A 8 5.03 26.85 18.33
CA THR A 8 3.63 26.46 18.47
C THR A 8 2.76 27.32 17.58
N ARG A 9 2.51 26.87 16.36
CA ARG A 9 1.63 27.59 15.43
C ARG A 9 0.36 26.82 15.16
N HIS A 10 -0.72 27.54 15.16
CA HIS A 10 -2.01 27.08 14.69
C HIS A 10 -1.95 26.78 13.19
N TRP A 11 -2.78 25.87 12.68
CA TRP A 11 -2.83 25.57 11.25
C TRP A 11 -3.12 26.77 10.34
N GLN A 12 -3.72 27.83 10.89
CA GLN A 12 -3.92 29.13 10.19
C GLN A 12 -2.72 30.09 10.31
N GLY A 13 -1.62 29.69 10.92
CA GLY A 13 -0.37 30.45 10.97
C GLY A 13 -0.18 31.34 12.21
N HIS A 14 -1.20 31.61 12.98
CA HIS A 14 -1.06 32.38 14.23
C HIS A 14 -0.55 31.51 15.40
N GLU A 15 -0.15 32.12 16.48
CA GLU A 15 0.30 31.43 17.70
C GLU A 15 -0.87 30.68 18.38
N VAL A 16 -0.57 29.49 18.94
CA VAL A 16 -1.59 28.71 19.65
C VAL A 16 -1.85 29.34 21.02
N ASN A 17 -3.10 29.80 21.24
CA ASN A 17 -3.53 30.38 22.51
C ASN A 17 -4.28 29.35 23.35
N CYS A 18 -3.60 28.84 24.39
CA CYS A 18 -4.19 27.89 25.34
C CYS A 18 -5.28 28.48 26.26
N LYS A 19 -5.25 29.80 26.52
CA LYS A 19 -6.19 30.43 27.45
C LYS A 19 -7.64 30.38 26.97
N VAL A 20 -7.84 30.41 25.65
CA VAL A 20 -9.17 30.32 25.01
C VAL A 20 -9.47 28.94 24.42
N CYS A 21 -8.62 27.96 24.72
CA CYS A 21 -8.78 26.61 24.18
C CYS A 21 -9.78 25.81 25.04
N PRO A 22 -10.79 25.13 24.43
CA PRO A 22 -11.74 24.30 25.16
C PRO A 22 -11.08 23.12 25.87
N HIS A 23 -9.87 22.75 25.47
CA HIS A 23 -9.09 21.66 26.05
C HIS A 23 -8.11 22.12 27.16
N LEU A 24 -8.16 23.38 27.58
CA LEU A 24 -7.31 23.85 28.67
C LEU A 24 -7.38 22.95 29.93
N PRO A 25 -8.55 22.41 30.35
CA PRO A 25 -8.60 21.50 31.50
C PRO A 25 -7.74 20.24 31.33
N LEU A 26 -7.53 19.75 30.12
CA LEU A 26 -6.71 18.56 29.87
C LEU A 26 -5.22 18.78 30.16
N THR A 27 -4.75 20.02 30.24
CA THR A 27 -3.36 20.30 30.61
C THR A 27 -3.07 19.88 32.06
N LYS A 28 -4.08 19.95 32.93
CA LYS A 28 -3.97 19.56 34.35
C LYS A 28 -3.95 18.04 34.55
N THR A 29 -4.57 17.30 33.64
CA THR A 29 -4.66 15.83 33.66
C THR A 29 -3.63 15.14 32.77
N GLY A 30 -2.75 15.88 32.10
CA GLY A 30 -1.75 15.34 31.20
C GLY A 30 -2.28 14.97 29.82
N GLY A 31 -3.56 15.24 29.51
CA GLY A 31 -4.18 14.93 28.19
C GLY A 31 -3.84 15.95 27.09
N CYS A 32 -3.26 17.11 27.43
CA CYS A 32 -2.80 18.11 26.48
C CYS A 32 -1.54 18.80 26.98
N ARG A 33 -0.59 19.03 26.08
CA ARG A 33 0.67 19.74 26.39
C ARG A 33 1.12 20.52 25.17
N LEU A 34 1.35 21.82 25.33
CA LEU A 34 1.87 22.68 24.28
C LEU A 34 3.20 22.11 23.74
N MET A 35 3.46 22.27 22.46
CA MET A 35 4.64 21.72 21.73
C MET A 35 4.74 20.19 21.72
N HIS A 36 3.84 19.47 22.38
CA HIS A 36 3.96 18.01 22.50
C HIS A 36 2.70 17.26 22.02
N ALA A 37 1.53 17.61 22.54
CA ALA A 37 0.24 17.02 22.19
C ALA A 37 -0.82 18.11 22.17
N CYS A 38 -1.24 18.56 20.98
CA CYS A 38 -2.18 19.66 20.82
C CYS A 38 -2.96 19.54 19.50
N VAL A 39 -4.29 19.55 19.58
CA VAL A 39 -5.16 19.48 18.40
C VAL A 39 -5.19 20.80 17.61
N LYS A 40 -4.82 21.90 18.24
CA LYS A 40 -4.76 23.23 17.60
C LYS A 40 -3.44 23.50 16.86
N ASP A 41 -2.43 22.64 17.07
CA ASP A 41 -1.12 22.78 16.42
C ASP A 41 -1.22 22.43 14.92
N ARG A 42 -0.35 23.01 14.09
CA ARG A 42 -0.22 22.66 12.68
C ARG A 42 0.61 21.40 12.44
N TYR A 43 1.34 20.95 13.43
CA TYR A 43 2.27 19.83 13.29
C TYR A 43 1.57 18.50 13.53
N ALA A 44 1.42 17.72 12.46
CA ALA A 44 0.68 16.46 12.44
C ALA A 44 1.01 15.51 13.59
N ARG A 45 2.30 15.37 13.95
CA ARG A 45 2.73 14.51 15.06
C ARG A 45 2.18 14.95 16.43
N ARG A 46 1.97 16.25 16.63
CA ARG A 46 1.40 16.79 17.88
C ARG A 46 -0.11 16.58 17.91
N ILE A 47 -0.77 16.69 16.77
CA ILE A 47 -2.20 16.38 16.61
C ILE A 47 -2.43 14.87 16.82
N ASP A 48 -1.62 14.03 16.20
CA ASP A 48 -1.71 12.57 16.35
C ASP A 48 -1.57 12.15 17.82
N ARG A 49 -0.59 12.70 18.51
CA ARG A 49 -0.37 12.43 19.93
C ARG A 49 -1.54 12.91 20.80
N PHE A 50 -2.17 14.04 20.46
CA PHE A 50 -3.36 14.50 21.16
C PHE A 50 -4.49 13.48 21.07
N PHE A 51 -4.78 12.92 19.89
CA PHE A 51 -5.83 11.91 19.75
C PHE A 51 -5.44 10.55 20.36
N ASN A 52 -4.17 10.20 20.35
CA ASN A 52 -3.69 9.01 21.06
C ASN A 52 -3.94 9.10 22.57
N TRP A 53 -3.79 10.29 23.14
CA TRP A 53 -4.08 10.53 24.56
C TRP A 53 -5.57 10.71 24.87
N ASN A 54 -6.34 11.18 23.88
CA ASN A 54 -7.76 11.53 24.04
C ASN A 54 -8.62 10.93 22.91
N PRO A 55 -8.66 9.59 22.74
CA PRO A 55 -9.36 8.98 21.60
C PRO A 55 -10.87 9.27 21.61
N ALA A 56 -11.47 9.44 22.78
CA ALA A 56 -12.89 9.77 22.91
C ALA A 56 -13.28 11.12 22.28
N LEU A 57 -12.33 12.04 22.12
CA LEU A 57 -12.59 13.34 21.50
C LEU A 57 -12.61 13.29 19.97
N ALA A 58 -12.11 12.23 19.36
CA ALA A 58 -11.92 12.14 17.90
C ALA A 58 -13.22 12.38 17.10
N ASN A 59 -14.36 11.91 17.61
CA ASN A 59 -15.65 12.09 16.94
C ASN A 59 -16.00 13.57 16.67
N ALA A 60 -15.64 14.46 17.57
CA ALA A 60 -15.91 15.88 17.42
C ALA A 60 -15.05 16.60 16.37
N TYR A 61 -14.03 15.91 15.85
CA TYR A 61 -13.04 16.50 14.96
C TYR A 61 -13.08 15.96 13.52
N ILE A 62 -13.96 15.03 13.19
CA ILE A 62 -14.07 14.45 11.84
C ILE A 62 -14.52 15.46 10.77
N ALA A 63 -15.15 16.57 11.17
CA ALA A 63 -15.57 17.66 10.29
C ALA A 63 -14.70 18.93 10.46
N HIS A 64 -13.52 18.81 11.05
CA HIS A 64 -12.63 19.95 11.29
C HIS A 64 -12.15 20.56 9.96
N PRO A 65 -12.04 21.91 9.83
CA PRO A 65 -11.62 22.54 8.58
C PRO A 65 -10.21 22.13 8.14
N HIS A 66 -9.28 21.89 9.05
CA HIS A 66 -7.93 21.42 8.72
C HIS A 66 -7.92 19.89 8.47
N PHE A 67 -7.45 19.51 7.29
CA PHE A 67 -7.47 18.11 6.84
C PHE A 67 -6.65 17.16 7.72
N GLU A 68 -5.48 17.59 8.23
CA GLU A 68 -4.67 16.75 9.11
C GLU A 68 -5.41 16.37 10.39
N VAL A 69 -6.20 17.30 10.94
CA VAL A 69 -7.03 17.03 12.12
C VAL A 69 -8.10 16.00 11.77
N ARG A 70 -8.79 16.13 10.60
CA ARG A 70 -9.75 15.12 10.14
C ARG A 70 -9.09 13.76 9.92
N ALA A 71 -7.93 13.74 9.24
CA ALA A 71 -7.19 12.51 8.94
C ALA A 71 -6.75 11.76 10.22
N LEU A 72 -6.25 12.50 11.20
CA LEU A 72 -5.75 11.92 12.44
C LEU A 72 -6.89 11.55 13.39
N SER A 73 -7.97 12.33 13.45
CA SER A 73 -9.17 11.95 14.19
C SER A 73 -9.81 10.67 13.64
N ALA A 74 -9.77 10.47 12.31
CA ALA A 74 -10.29 9.25 11.68
C ALA A 74 -9.64 7.96 12.21
N LYS A 75 -8.40 8.02 12.74
CA LYS A 75 -7.75 6.86 13.36
C LYS A 75 -8.45 6.37 14.62
N HIS A 76 -9.17 7.23 15.31
CA HIS A 76 -9.75 6.97 16.63
C HIS A 76 -11.28 7.10 16.65
N ALA A 77 -11.85 7.84 15.70
CA ALA A 77 -13.29 8.10 15.64
C ALA A 77 -14.13 6.81 15.55
N ASN A 78 -15.38 6.91 15.93
CA ASN A 78 -16.34 5.81 15.82
C ASN A 78 -16.45 5.34 14.36
N ILE A 79 -16.38 4.03 14.15
CA ILE A 79 -16.39 3.42 12.82
C ILE A 79 -17.64 3.80 12.00
N PHE A 80 -18.78 4.03 12.65
CA PHE A 80 -20.02 4.44 12.01
C PHE A 80 -19.96 5.84 11.39
N LEU A 81 -19.01 6.68 11.81
CA LEU A 81 -18.81 8.03 11.28
C LEU A 81 -17.83 8.05 10.08
N LEU A 82 -16.99 7.01 9.94
CA LEU A 82 -15.94 6.99 8.92
C LEU A 82 -16.44 6.95 7.46
N PRO A 83 -17.61 6.35 7.13
CA PRO A 83 -18.07 6.32 5.74
C PRO A 83 -18.24 7.71 5.10
N MET A 84 -18.55 8.75 5.87
CA MET A 84 -18.66 10.12 5.38
C MET A 84 -17.30 10.67 4.91
N LEU A 85 -16.20 10.25 5.55
CA LEU A 85 -14.83 10.68 5.22
C LEU A 85 -14.29 10.07 3.93
N LEU A 86 -14.93 9.06 3.36
CA LEU A 86 -14.51 8.46 2.09
C LEU A 86 -14.74 9.36 0.87
N ASN A 87 -15.45 10.48 1.04
CA ASN A 87 -15.66 11.51 0.01
C ASN A 87 -14.91 12.81 0.35
N ASP A 88 -14.01 12.79 1.35
CA ASP A 88 -13.20 13.96 1.68
C ASP A 88 -12.33 14.38 0.50
N ALA A 89 -12.13 15.69 0.33
CA ALA A 89 -11.29 16.22 -0.73
C ALA A 89 -9.83 15.71 -0.60
N GLU A 90 -9.37 15.52 0.63
CA GLU A 90 -7.99 15.13 0.93
C GLU A 90 -7.80 13.62 0.97
N GLU A 91 -6.82 13.13 0.22
CA GLU A 91 -6.50 11.70 0.13
C GLU A 91 -6.12 11.07 1.47
N THR A 92 -5.39 11.80 2.30
CA THR A 92 -4.96 11.31 3.62
C THR A 92 -6.12 11.05 4.56
N VAL A 93 -7.21 11.83 4.44
CA VAL A 93 -8.45 11.63 5.19
C VAL A 93 -9.15 10.35 4.70
N ARG A 94 -9.34 10.23 3.37
CA ARG A 94 -9.95 9.05 2.76
C ARG A 94 -9.16 7.78 3.10
N TRP A 95 -7.83 7.86 3.04
CA TRP A 95 -6.92 6.75 3.33
C TRP A 95 -7.03 6.27 4.80
N ASN A 96 -7.02 7.21 5.78
CA ASN A 96 -7.15 6.86 7.20
C ASN A 96 -8.53 6.27 7.51
N ALA A 97 -9.60 6.79 6.92
CA ALA A 97 -10.94 6.23 7.05
C ALA A 97 -11.04 4.82 6.45
N ALA A 98 -10.52 4.63 5.22
CA ALA A 98 -10.55 3.37 4.50
C ALA A 98 -9.88 2.23 5.27
N ARG A 99 -8.74 2.49 5.93
CA ARG A 99 -8.00 1.48 6.71
C ARG A 99 -8.80 0.81 7.82
N ARG A 100 -9.83 1.47 8.32
CA ARG A 100 -10.63 1.00 9.44
C ARG A 100 -11.98 0.44 9.03
N LEU A 101 -12.41 0.70 7.81
CA LEU A 101 -13.72 0.32 7.32
C LEU A 101 -13.76 -1.11 6.79
N PRO A 102 -14.91 -1.80 6.93
CA PRO A 102 -15.14 -3.08 6.28
C PRO A 102 -14.99 -3.00 4.75
N LYS A 103 -14.56 -4.10 4.11
CA LYS A 103 -14.26 -4.20 2.67
C LYS A 103 -15.36 -3.63 1.77
N ARG A 104 -16.65 -3.84 2.10
CA ARG A 104 -17.78 -3.32 1.33
C ARG A 104 -17.73 -1.82 1.06
N TYR A 105 -17.12 -1.05 1.96
CA TYR A 105 -16.95 0.40 1.79
C TYR A 105 -15.79 0.75 0.85
N LEU A 106 -14.80 -0.14 0.73
CA LEU A 106 -13.61 0.08 -0.07
C LEU A 106 -13.87 -0.07 -1.57
N LEU A 107 -14.92 -0.82 -1.96
CA LEU A 107 -15.24 -1.09 -3.37
C LEU A 107 -15.39 0.19 -4.20
N ARG A 108 -15.92 1.26 -3.60
CA ARG A 108 -16.08 2.56 -4.28
C ARG A 108 -14.77 3.34 -4.43
N LEU A 109 -13.76 3.04 -3.62
CA LEU A 109 -12.43 3.68 -3.68
C LEU A 109 -11.47 2.99 -4.66
N ARG A 110 -11.90 1.95 -5.37
CA ARG A 110 -11.08 1.29 -6.40
C ARG A 110 -10.67 2.25 -7.52
N ASN A 111 -11.47 3.28 -7.77
CA ASN A 111 -11.22 4.32 -8.77
C ASN A 111 -10.89 5.68 -8.13
N ASP A 112 -10.35 5.70 -6.91
CA ASP A 112 -9.93 6.94 -6.27
C ASP A 112 -8.92 7.69 -7.16
N PRO A 113 -9.02 9.02 -7.29
CA PRO A 113 -8.10 9.78 -8.13
C PRO A 113 -6.64 9.66 -7.67
N ARG A 114 -6.40 9.38 -6.39
CA ARG A 114 -5.05 9.23 -5.82
C ARG A 114 -4.62 7.78 -5.77
N ARG A 115 -3.47 7.48 -6.36
CA ARG A 115 -2.93 6.11 -6.41
C ARG A 115 -2.67 5.53 -5.01
N GLU A 116 -2.29 6.35 -4.04
CA GLU A 116 -2.01 5.93 -2.66
C GLU A 116 -3.26 5.31 -2.01
N VAL A 117 -4.44 5.88 -2.29
CA VAL A 117 -5.72 5.31 -1.85
C VAL A 117 -6.02 4.01 -2.60
N ARG A 118 -5.81 3.98 -3.92
CA ARG A 118 -6.02 2.74 -4.72
C ARG A 118 -5.06 1.63 -4.31
N ILE A 119 -3.79 1.94 -4.00
CA ILE A 119 -2.82 0.97 -3.46
C ILE A 119 -3.32 0.38 -2.13
N LEU A 120 -3.80 1.24 -1.22
CA LEU A 120 -4.39 0.77 0.03
C LEU A 120 -5.57 -0.16 -0.22
N VAL A 121 -6.49 0.23 -1.10
CA VAL A 121 -7.67 -0.56 -1.46
C VAL A 121 -7.25 -1.91 -2.03
N ALA A 122 -6.29 -1.96 -2.96
CA ALA A 122 -5.74 -3.19 -3.50
C ALA A 122 -5.08 -4.07 -2.43
N THR A 123 -4.53 -3.44 -1.38
CA THR A 123 -3.93 -4.17 -0.24
C THR A 123 -4.98 -4.78 0.70
N LEU A 124 -6.17 -4.22 0.77
CA LEU A 124 -7.22 -4.63 1.70
C LEU A 124 -8.30 -5.53 1.07
N LEU A 125 -8.49 -5.47 -0.25
CA LEU A 125 -9.43 -6.30 -0.99
C LEU A 125 -8.80 -7.66 -1.33
N ASP A 126 -9.65 -8.66 -1.63
CA ASP A 126 -9.23 -10.02 -2.00
C ASP A 126 -10.03 -10.56 -3.20
N GLY A 127 -9.51 -11.62 -3.81
CA GLY A 127 -10.21 -12.44 -4.81
C GLY A 127 -10.78 -11.62 -5.97
N GLU A 128 -12.06 -11.84 -6.27
CA GLU A 128 -12.74 -11.18 -7.39
C GLU A 128 -12.96 -9.67 -7.20
N GLU A 129 -12.93 -9.19 -5.96
CA GLU A 129 -13.03 -7.76 -5.68
C GLU A 129 -11.87 -6.95 -6.30
N LEU A 130 -10.73 -7.61 -6.56
CA LEU A 130 -9.54 -7.03 -7.20
C LEU A 130 -9.63 -6.99 -8.73
N VAL A 131 -10.54 -7.75 -9.36
CA VAL A 131 -10.62 -7.86 -10.82
C VAL A 131 -10.74 -6.51 -11.54
N PRO A 132 -11.54 -5.53 -11.07
CA PRO A 132 -11.61 -4.22 -11.72
C PRO A 132 -10.31 -3.41 -11.66
N MET A 133 -9.37 -3.78 -10.77
CA MET A 133 -8.10 -3.07 -10.58
C MET A 133 -6.95 -3.70 -11.38
N LEU A 134 -7.19 -4.79 -12.15
CA LEU A 134 -6.20 -5.41 -13.03
C LEU A 134 -5.71 -4.49 -14.14
N SER A 135 -6.54 -3.54 -14.58
CA SER A 135 -6.22 -2.56 -15.61
C SER A 135 -6.03 -1.15 -15.04
N ASP A 136 -5.61 -1.03 -13.78
CA ASP A 136 -5.29 0.27 -13.19
C ASP A 136 -4.18 0.97 -14.01
N GLN A 137 -4.31 2.28 -14.20
CA GLN A 137 -3.32 3.07 -14.92
C GLN A 137 -1.93 3.09 -14.26
N ASP A 138 -1.88 2.92 -12.93
CA ASP A 138 -0.62 2.88 -12.18
C ASP A 138 -0.13 1.44 -12.03
N TYR A 139 1.08 1.18 -12.51
CA TYR A 139 1.67 -0.15 -12.48
C TYR A 139 1.84 -0.71 -11.06
N TYR A 140 2.08 0.16 -10.07
CA TYR A 140 2.26 -0.31 -8.71
C TYR A 140 0.95 -0.82 -8.09
N VAL A 141 -0.19 -0.23 -8.46
CA VAL A 141 -1.51 -0.78 -8.12
C VAL A 141 -1.67 -2.16 -8.76
N ARG A 142 -1.37 -2.30 -10.08
CA ARG A 142 -1.41 -3.60 -10.77
C ARG A 142 -0.46 -4.63 -10.13
N LEU A 143 0.73 -4.20 -9.69
CA LEU A 143 1.68 -5.05 -8.97
C LEU A 143 1.11 -5.55 -7.64
N VAL A 144 0.47 -4.68 -6.85
CA VAL A 144 -0.19 -5.07 -5.60
C VAL A 144 -1.34 -6.04 -5.89
N VAL A 145 -2.14 -5.79 -6.91
CA VAL A 145 -3.18 -6.71 -7.38
C VAL A 145 -2.58 -8.06 -7.77
N ALA A 146 -1.50 -8.07 -8.57
CA ALA A 146 -0.80 -9.30 -8.97
C ALA A 146 -0.30 -10.12 -7.77
N ARG A 147 0.05 -9.48 -6.65
CA ARG A 147 0.46 -10.16 -5.41
C ARG A 147 -0.69 -10.84 -4.67
N ARG A 148 -1.93 -10.44 -4.89
CA ARG A 148 -3.07 -10.80 -4.04
C ARG A 148 -4.17 -11.57 -4.75
N ILE A 149 -4.38 -11.30 -6.03
CA ILE A 149 -5.44 -11.91 -6.81
C ILE A 149 -5.25 -13.43 -6.92
N THR A 150 -6.33 -14.15 -7.13
CA THR A 150 -6.31 -15.59 -7.35
C THR A 150 -5.42 -15.96 -8.53
N PRO A 151 -4.52 -16.98 -8.41
CA PRO A 151 -3.57 -17.33 -9.47
C PRO A 151 -4.19 -17.58 -10.85
N SER A 152 -5.41 -18.14 -10.91
CA SER A 152 -6.15 -18.36 -12.16
C SER A 152 -6.53 -17.08 -12.92
N LEU A 153 -6.52 -15.92 -12.24
CA LEU A 153 -6.82 -14.63 -12.87
C LEU A 153 -5.57 -13.86 -13.32
N LEU A 154 -4.38 -14.36 -12.99
CA LEU A 154 -3.10 -13.72 -13.35
C LEU A 154 -2.85 -13.69 -14.86
N GLY A 155 -3.54 -14.53 -15.63
CA GLY A 155 -3.43 -14.54 -17.10
C GLY A 155 -3.65 -13.17 -17.75
N ARG A 156 -4.47 -12.31 -17.13
CA ARG A 156 -4.72 -10.95 -17.61
C ARG A 156 -3.53 -10.00 -17.49
N LEU A 157 -2.56 -10.33 -16.63
CA LEU A 157 -1.35 -9.53 -16.38
C LEU A 157 -0.08 -10.17 -16.98
N MET A 158 -0.19 -11.28 -17.70
CA MET A 158 0.97 -11.97 -18.31
C MET A 158 1.72 -11.10 -19.31
N HIS A 159 1.00 -10.18 -19.97
CA HIS A 159 1.55 -9.26 -20.97
C HIS A 159 1.51 -7.80 -20.50
N ASP A 160 1.55 -7.57 -19.17
CA ASP A 160 1.62 -6.22 -18.64
C ASP A 160 2.82 -5.46 -19.22
N GLU A 161 2.66 -4.18 -19.46
CA GLU A 161 3.73 -3.32 -19.96
C GLU A 161 4.95 -3.29 -19.02
N GLU A 162 4.69 -3.38 -17.70
CA GLU A 162 5.73 -3.30 -16.68
C GLU A 162 6.33 -4.66 -16.31
N ALA A 163 7.64 -4.77 -16.41
CA ALA A 163 8.37 -5.99 -16.13
C ALA A 163 8.19 -6.48 -14.67
N GLU A 164 8.06 -5.57 -13.71
CA GLU A 164 7.85 -5.92 -12.30
C GLU A 164 6.50 -6.60 -12.07
N VAL A 165 5.47 -6.18 -12.82
CA VAL A 165 4.16 -6.84 -12.78
C VAL A 165 4.26 -8.23 -13.39
N ARG A 166 4.86 -8.37 -14.59
CA ARG A 166 5.07 -9.68 -15.23
C ARG A 166 5.93 -10.62 -14.39
N ARG A 167 6.97 -10.09 -13.72
CA ARG A 167 7.79 -10.87 -12.78
C ARG A 167 6.96 -11.40 -11.59
N MET A 168 6.06 -10.58 -11.05
CA MET A 168 5.14 -11.03 -10.00
C MET A 168 4.17 -12.10 -10.52
N VAL A 169 3.68 -11.96 -11.75
CA VAL A 169 2.88 -13.00 -12.42
C VAL A 169 3.69 -14.29 -12.55
N ALA A 170 4.92 -14.22 -13.07
CA ALA A 170 5.81 -15.37 -13.21
C ALA A 170 6.05 -16.11 -11.88
N ARG A 171 6.06 -15.38 -10.76
CA ARG A 171 6.19 -15.95 -9.42
C ARG A 171 4.97 -16.73 -8.93
N ARG A 172 3.77 -16.41 -9.41
CA ARG A 172 2.51 -16.90 -8.86
C ARG A 172 1.62 -17.69 -9.81
N VAL A 173 1.79 -17.50 -11.11
CA VAL A 173 0.97 -18.15 -12.15
C VAL A 173 1.07 -19.68 -12.04
N PRO A 174 0.03 -20.45 -12.41
CA PRO A 174 0.10 -21.90 -12.48
C PRO A 174 1.26 -22.38 -13.36
N TYR A 175 1.82 -23.54 -13.03
CA TYR A 175 3.01 -24.09 -13.69
C TYR A 175 2.87 -24.17 -15.21
N ASP A 176 1.73 -24.64 -15.68
CA ASP A 176 1.45 -24.84 -17.12
C ASP A 176 1.52 -23.54 -17.94
N TRP A 177 1.39 -22.39 -17.27
CA TRP A 177 1.44 -21.09 -17.93
C TRP A 177 2.83 -20.46 -17.93
N LEU A 178 3.78 -21.03 -17.19
CA LEU A 178 5.14 -20.47 -17.10
C LEU A 178 5.86 -20.50 -18.46
N VAL A 179 5.60 -21.53 -19.28
CA VAL A 179 6.25 -21.70 -20.59
C VAL A 179 5.95 -20.50 -21.51
N THR A 180 4.76 -19.90 -21.41
CA THR A 180 4.37 -18.74 -22.23
C THR A 180 5.19 -17.50 -21.93
N LEU A 181 5.73 -17.40 -20.70
CA LEU A 181 6.59 -16.30 -20.25
C LEU A 181 8.09 -16.57 -20.42
N ALA A 182 8.47 -17.76 -20.89
CA ALA A 182 9.88 -18.19 -20.96
C ALA A 182 10.75 -17.28 -21.84
N ASN A 183 10.15 -16.61 -22.82
CA ASN A 183 10.83 -15.68 -23.73
C ASN A 183 10.55 -14.21 -23.40
N ASP A 184 10.20 -13.88 -22.16
CA ASP A 184 9.96 -12.49 -21.76
C ASP A 184 11.17 -11.61 -22.13
N PRO A 185 10.97 -10.40 -22.67
CA PRO A 185 12.07 -9.51 -23.02
C PRO A 185 12.93 -9.13 -21.80
N ASN A 186 12.34 -9.10 -20.59
CA ASN A 186 13.05 -8.74 -19.37
C ASN A 186 13.74 -9.95 -18.73
N ALA A 187 15.03 -9.83 -18.47
CA ALA A 187 15.85 -10.88 -17.88
C ALA A 187 15.40 -11.29 -16.47
N SER A 188 14.91 -10.34 -15.66
CA SER A 188 14.45 -10.65 -14.30
C SER A 188 13.18 -11.50 -14.30
N VAL A 189 12.33 -11.34 -15.32
CA VAL A 189 11.15 -12.20 -15.53
C VAL A 189 11.61 -13.60 -15.91
N ARG A 190 12.51 -13.73 -16.91
CA ARG A 190 13.06 -15.03 -17.32
C ARG A 190 13.76 -15.75 -16.18
N PHE A 191 14.50 -15.03 -15.34
CA PHE A 191 15.15 -15.60 -14.15
C PHE A 191 14.14 -16.20 -13.16
N GLU A 192 13.04 -15.49 -12.86
CA GLU A 192 11.97 -15.98 -12.00
C GLU A 192 11.32 -17.25 -12.57
N ILE A 193 11.17 -17.33 -13.88
CA ILE A 193 10.63 -18.52 -14.57
C ILE A 193 11.60 -19.68 -14.48
N ALA A 194 12.90 -19.43 -14.73
CA ALA A 194 13.95 -20.44 -14.64
C ALA A 194 14.03 -21.07 -13.25
N GLN A 195 13.74 -20.31 -12.19
CA GLN A 195 13.69 -20.84 -10.83
C GLN A 195 12.50 -21.77 -10.58
N ARG A 196 11.43 -21.69 -11.37
CA ARG A 196 10.19 -22.44 -11.17
C ARG A 196 10.01 -23.61 -12.13
N LEU A 197 10.54 -23.52 -13.34
CA LEU A 197 10.45 -24.63 -14.33
C LEU A 197 11.29 -25.84 -13.89
N SER A 198 10.83 -27.03 -14.22
CA SER A 198 11.65 -28.24 -14.02
C SER A 198 12.86 -28.22 -14.97
N PRO A 199 14.00 -28.90 -14.60
CA PRO A 199 15.18 -28.96 -15.46
C PRO A 199 14.87 -29.49 -16.87
N GLU A 200 13.96 -30.46 -16.99
CA GLU A 200 13.56 -31.04 -18.28
C GLU A 200 12.78 -30.04 -19.15
N SER A 201 12.08 -29.10 -18.51
CA SER A 201 11.31 -28.04 -19.19
C SER A 201 12.16 -26.80 -19.52
N LEU A 202 13.38 -26.76 -19.02
CA LEU A 202 14.35 -25.68 -19.32
C LEU A 202 15.03 -25.99 -20.66
N THR A 203 14.29 -25.87 -21.78
CA THR A 203 14.95 -25.73 -23.07
C THR A 203 15.74 -24.44 -23.06
N ALA A 204 17.06 -24.54 -23.34
CA ALA A 204 17.98 -23.39 -23.28
C ALA A 204 17.35 -22.17 -23.95
N PRO A 205 17.21 -21.04 -23.25
CA PRO A 205 16.67 -19.82 -23.85
C PRO A 205 17.57 -19.41 -24.99
N ARG A 206 17.09 -19.61 -26.22
CA ARG A 206 17.83 -19.22 -27.44
C ARG A 206 17.77 -17.70 -27.54
N GLY A 207 18.89 -17.06 -27.19
CA GLY A 207 19.09 -15.64 -27.44
C GLY A 207 18.77 -14.73 -26.25
N GLY A 208 19.81 -14.37 -25.55
CA GLY A 208 19.79 -13.31 -24.54
C GLY A 208 21.03 -13.38 -23.68
N ALA A 209 21.84 -12.33 -23.73
CA ALA A 209 23.14 -12.24 -23.06
C ALA A 209 23.06 -12.14 -21.52
N ASN A 210 22.03 -12.69 -20.88
CA ASN A 210 21.93 -12.62 -19.42
C ASN A 210 22.47 -13.90 -18.78
N TRP A 211 23.74 -13.83 -18.39
CA TRP A 211 24.47 -14.91 -17.75
C TRP A 211 23.79 -15.46 -16.49
N CYS A 212 23.03 -14.64 -15.73
CA CYS A 212 22.32 -15.09 -14.54
C CYS A 212 21.23 -16.13 -14.86
N VAL A 213 20.51 -15.95 -15.96
CA VAL A 213 19.50 -16.92 -16.42
C VAL A 213 20.16 -18.20 -16.86
N HIS A 214 21.24 -18.11 -17.64
CA HIS A 214 22.02 -19.28 -18.08
C HIS A 214 22.63 -20.02 -16.92
N TYR A 215 23.18 -19.30 -15.92
CA TYR A 215 23.76 -19.90 -14.72
C TYR A 215 22.70 -20.65 -13.90
N GLU A 216 21.53 -20.05 -13.67
CA GLU A 216 20.44 -20.68 -12.91
C GLU A 216 19.96 -21.96 -13.61
N VAL A 217 19.77 -21.91 -14.93
CA VAL A 217 19.40 -23.07 -15.75
C VAL A 217 20.44 -24.18 -15.64
N ALA A 218 21.73 -23.83 -15.85
CA ALA A 218 22.83 -24.77 -15.78
C ALA A 218 23.01 -25.40 -14.39
N ALA A 219 22.93 -24.58 -13.34
CA ALA A 219 23.07 -25.03 -11.96
C ALA A 219 21.96 -26.04 -11.56
N ARG A 220 20.73 -25.81 -12.02
CA ARG A 220 19.60 -26.70 -11.73
C ARG A 220 19.65 -28.00 -12.53
N ILE A 221 20.10 -27.96 -13.78
CA ILE A 221 20.32 -29.16 -14.60
C ILE A 221 21.40 -30.01 -13.95
N ALA A 222 22.56 -29.42 -13.62
CA ALA A 222 23.64 -30.13 -12.95
C ALA A 222 23.23 -30.75 -11.59
N ALA A 223 22.44 -30.04 -10.79
CA ALA A 223 21.92 -30.57 -9.55
C ALA A 223 20.98 -31.75 -9.74
N ALA A 224 20.12 -31.71 -10.78
CA ALA A 224 19.21 -32.80 -11.09
C ALA A 224 19.96 -34.05 -11.58
N GLU A 225 20.98 -33.88 -12.42
CA GLU A 225 21.84 -34.97 -12.90
C GLU A 225 22.59 -35.63 -11.74
N LEU A 226 23.19 -34.85 -10.83
CA LEU A 226 23.84 -35.34 -9.63
C LEU A 226 22.90 -36.14 -8.73
N ALA A 227 21.67 -35.66 -8.52
CA ALA A 227 20.67 -36.37 -7.73
C ALA A 227 20.24 -37.70 -8.37
N GLY A 228 20.27 -37.79 -9.70
CA GLY A 228 20.00 -39.02 -10.44
C GLY A 228 21.12 -40.09 -10.33
N LEU A 229 22.36 -39.65 -10.10
CA LEU A 229 23.52 -40.53 -9.93
C LEU A 229 23.64 -41.12 -8.52
N ILE A 230 22.95 -40.58 -7.53
CA ILE A 230 22.98 -41.01 -6.11
C ILE A 230 21.86 -42.02 -5.80
N ARG A 231 20.96 -42.28 -6.73
CA ARG A 231 19.90 -43.33 -6.61
C ARG A 231 20.33 -44.62 -7.30
#